data_5721c0733dc858106f65c26dcd84b378
#
_entry.id   5721c0733dc858106f65c26dcd84b378
#
_cell.length_a   1.000
_cell.length_b   1.000
_cell.length_c   1.000
_cell.angle_alpha   90.00
_cell.angle_beta   90.00
_cell.angle_gamma   90.00
#
_symmetry.space_group_name_H-M   'P 1'
#
loop_
_entity.id
_entity.type
_entity.pdbx_description
1 polymer ?
#
loop_
_entity_poly.entity_id
_entity_poly.type
_entity_poly.pdbx_seq_one_letter_code
_entity_poly.pdbx_strand_id
1 'polypeptide(L)'
;MDKFTDFMLEETGLLGMIGKSERGQATVDSIAKHRSVYLMTVGGAAYLVSKAIKKARVVAFEDLGMEAIYEFEVEDMPVTVAVDSQGNNVHSQGPAIWKAKIADLDKKLSE
;
A
#
# COMPACT_ATOMS: atom_id res chain seq x y z
N MET A 1 1.04 -2.32 -12.28
CA MET A 1 1.94 -1.39 -11.55
C MET A 1 3.10 -2.10 -10.85
N ASP A 2 2.87 -3.29 -10.31
CA ASP A 2 3.91 -4.04 -9.58
C ASP A 2 5.18 -4.30 -10.39
N LYS A 3 5.06 -4.53 -11.68
CA LYS A 3 6.22 -4.81 -12.56
C LYS A 3 7.23 -3.66 -12.65
N PHE A 4 6.84 -2.44 -12.28
CA PHE A 4 7.73 -1.27 -12.29
C PHE A 4 8.28 -0.91 -10.91
N THR A 5 7.78 -1.55 -9.86
CA THR A 5 8.09 -1.15 -8.48
C THR A 5 9.55 -1.35 -8.13
N ASP A 6 10.13 -2.51 -8.46
CA ASP A 6 11.54 -2.77 -8.16
C ASP A 6 12.46 -1.76 -8.84
N PHE A 7 12.21 -1.46 -10.12
CA PHE A 7 12.94 -0.47 -10.87
C PHE A 7 12.84 0.92 -10.22
N MET A 8 11.62 1.32 -9.82
CA MET A 8 11.40 2.63 -9.18
C MET A 8 12.14 2.73 -7.85
N LEU A 9 12.08 1.70 -7.03
CA LEU A 9 12.77 1.68 -5.73
C LEU A 9 14.29 1.72 -5.89
N GLU A 10 14.82 0.97 -6.86
CA GLU A 10 16.26 0.92 -7.12
C GLU A 10 16.79 2.23 -7.70
N GLU A 11 16.13 2.77 -8.71
CA GLU A 11 16.63 3.94 -9.46
C GLU A 11 16.38 5.26 -8.76
N THR A 12 15.31 5.39 -7.99
CA THR A 12 14.94 6.66 -7.37
C THR A 12 15.22 6.74 -5.88
N GLY A 13 15.52 5.62 -5.22
CA GLY A 13 15.66 5.57 -3.77
C GLY A 13 14.36 5.87 -3.03
N LEU A 14 13.22 5.64 -3.66
CA LEU A 14 11.90 5.90 -3.07
C LEU A 14 11.70 5.11 -1.79
N LEU A 15 11.32 5.78 -0.70
CA LEU A 15 11.18 5.16 0.62
C LEU A 15 9.75 4.75 0.97
N GLY A 16 8.76 5.30 0.30
CA GLY A 16 7.37 4.99 0.58
C GLY A 16 6.49 5.07 -0.63
N MET A 17 5.46 4.26 -0.63
CA MET A 17 4.42 4.25 -1.66
C MET A 17 3.06 4.24 -1.01
N ILE A 18 2.11 4.94 -1.59
CA ILE A 18 0.72 4.95 -1.13
C ILE A 18 -0.17 4.47 -2.26
N GLY A 19 -1.03 3.53 -1.96
CA GLY A 19 -1.95 3.00 -2.96
C GLY A 19 -3.16 2.32 -2.34
N LYS A 20 -3.85 1.55 -3.13
CA LYS A 20 -4.99 0.72 -2.70
C LYS A 20 -4.74 -0.72 -3.14
N SER A 21 -5.39 -1.65 -2.48
CA SER A 21 -5.30 -3.08 -2.72
C SER A 21 -3.92 -3.71 -2.40
N GLU A 22 -3.88 -5.02 -2.41
CA GLU A 22 -2.67 -5.75 -2.08
C GLU A 22 -1.65 -5.76 -3.21
N ARG A 23 -0.40 -6.03 -2.87
CA ARG A 23 0.70 -6.16 -3.81
C ARG A 23 1.12 -7.62 -3.95
N GLY A 24 1.67 -7.96 -5.12
CA GLY A 24 2.22 -9.30 -5.36
C GLY A 24 3.48 -9.58 -4.54
N GLN A 25 3.82 -10.86 -4.40
CA GLN A 25 4.95 -11.28 -3.57
C GLN A 25 6.29 -10.68 -4.04
N ALA A 26 6.52 -10.57 -5.34
CA ALA A 26 7.73 -9.96 -5.88
C ALA A 26 7.88 -8.50 -5.46
N THR A 27 6.77 -7.76 -5.39
CA THR A 27 6.75 -6.38 -4.92
C THR A 27 7.03 -6.30 -3.42
N VAL A 28 6.46 -7.20 -2.62
CA VAL A 28 6.74 -7.28 -1.18
C VAL A 28 8.22 -7.55 -0.92
N ASP A 29 8.82 -8.47 -1.66
CA ASP A 29 10.24 -8.78 -1.56
C ASP A 29 11.12 -7.57 -1.93
N SER A 30 10.74 -6.83 -2.97
CA SER A 30 11.43 -5.62 -3.40
C SER A 30 11.34 -4.51 -2.33
N ILE A 31 10.19 -4.34 -1.71
CA ILE A 31 9.99 -3.38 -0.62
C ILE A 31 10.94 -3.70 0.54
N ALA A 32 11.04 -4.95 0.93
CA ALA A 32 11.96 -5.38 2.00
C ALA A 32 13.42 -5.18 1.59
N LYS A 33 13.79 -5.54 0.36
CA LYS A 33 15.16 -5.38 -0.17
C LYS A 33 15.61 -3.93 -0.12
N HIS A 34 14.74 -2.99 -0.47
CA HIS A 34 15.06 -1.57 -0.52
C HIS A 34 14.71 -0.82 0.78
N ARG A 35 14.28 -1.54 1.81
CA ARG A 35 13.85 -0.97 3.11
C ARG A 35 12.81 0.13 2.95
N SER A 36 11.89 -0.10 2.04
CA SER A 36 10.80 0.80 1.73
C SER A 36 9.55 0.44 2.55
N VAL A 37 8.45 1.14 2.31
CA VAL A 37 7.17 0.85 2.96
C VAL A 37 6.03 1.06 1.97
N TYR A 38 5.01 0.21 2.06
CA TYR A 38 3.77 0.40 1.33
C TYR A 38 2.64 0.74 2.29
N LEU A 39 2.04 1.90 2.08
CA LEU A 39 0.91 2.41 2.84
C LEU A 39 -0.35 2.26 2.00
N MET A 40 -1.43 1.83 2.62
CA MET A 40 -2.67 1.60 1.92
C MET A 40 -3.75 2.59 2.37
N THR A 41 -4.45 3.18 1.39
CA THR A 41 -5.67 3.93 1.65
C THR A 41 -6.85 2.97 1.60
N VAL A 42 -7.75 3.09 2.56
CA VAL A 42 -8.91 2.18 2.66
C VAL A 42 -9.96 2.56 1.61
N GLY A 43 -10.49 1.56 0.89
CA GLY A 43 -11.63 1.75 -0.01
C GLY A 43 -12.84 2.27 0.77
N GLY A 44 -13.60 3.19 0.18
CA GLY A 44 -14.70 3.87 0.86
C GLY A 44 -14.27 5.09 1.65
N ALA A 45 -12.97 5.27 1.89
CA ALA A 45 -12.44 6.45 2.55
C ALA A 45 -12.08 7.59 1.57
N ALA A 46 -12.55 7.53 0.33
CA ALA A 46 -12.25 8.52 -0.70
C ALA A 46 -12.54 9.94 -0.25
N TYR A 47 -13.61 10.15 0.49
CA TYR A 47 -13.98 11.45 1.03
C TYR A 47 -12.92 11.98 2.01
N LEU A 48 -12.44 11.14 2.93
CA LEU A 48 -11.41 11.51 3.89
C LEU A 48 -10.07 11.77 3.21
N VAL A 49 -9.71 10.93 2.25
CA VAL A 49 -8.48 11.10 1.45
C VAL A 49 -8.55 12.38 0.64
N SER A 50 -9.67 12.65 0.00
CA SER A 50 -9.90 13.89 -0.75
C SER A 50 -9.76 15.12 0.14
N LYS A 51 -10.30 15.10 1.35
CA LYS A 51 -10.15 16.19 2.32
C LYS A 51 -8.72 16.40 2.78
N ALA A 52 -7.91 15.35 2.80
CA ALA A 52 -6.51 15.43 3.20
C ALA A 52 -5.64 16.11 2.13
N ILE A 53 -6.10 16.18 0.89
CA ILE A 53 -5.38 16.86 -0.20
C ILE A 53 -5.71 18.34 -0.14
N LYS A 54 -4.74 19.17 0.25
CA LYS A 54 -4.92 20.62 0.41
C LYS A 54 -4.58 21.39 -0.84
N LYS A 55 -3.61 20.93 -1.63
CA LYS A 55 -3.19 21.53 -2.87
C LYS A 55 -2.80 20.46 -3.87
N ALA A 56 -2.98 20.75 -5.15
CA ALA A 56 -2.59 19.88 -6.24
C ALA A 56 -2.00 20.72 -7.37
N ARG A 57 -0.94 20.24 -7.99
CA ARG A 57 -0.41 20.84 -9.21
C ARG A 57 0.05 19.75 -10.16
N VAL A 58 -0.03 20.04 -11.45
CA VAL A 58 0.47 19.14 -12.50
C VAL A 58 1.99 19.26 -12.58
N VAL A 59 2.69 18.14 -12.50
CA VAL A 59 4.14 18.09 -12.59
C VAL A 59 4.59 17.69 -13.99
N ALA A 60 3.87 16.78 -14.65
CA ALA A 60 4.21 16.27 -15.97
C ALA A 60 2.99 15.72 -16.69
N PHE A 61 3.06 15.64 -18.01
CA PHE A 61 2.03 15.06 -18.87
C PHE A 61 0.67 15.77 -18.76
N GLU A 62 0.68 17.10 -18.70
CA GLU A 62 -0.54 17.91 -18.56
C GLU A 62 -1.58 17.59 -19.63
N ASP A 63 -1.15 17.28 -20.86
CA ASP A 63 -1.99 16.90 -21.99
C ASP A 63 -2.81 15.62 -21.75
N LEU A 64 -2.41 14.78 -20.80
CA LEU A 64 -3.12 13.55 -20.45
C LEU A 64 -4.27 13.76 -19.46
N GLY A 65 -4.52 14.99 -19.01
CA GLY A 65 -5.62 15.30 -18.09
C GLY A 65 -5.52 14.53 -16.78
N MET A 66 -6.50 13.68 -16.48
CA MET A 66 -6.53 12.89 -15.25
C MET A 66 -5.40 11.86 -15.15
N GLU A 67 -4.78 11.49 -16.25
CA GLU A 67 -3.63 10.57 -16.30
C GLU A 67 -2.29 11.31 -16.18
N ALA A 68 -2.30 12.62 -16.00
CA ALA A 68 -1.08 13.40 -15.75
C ALA A 68 -0.48 13.05 -14.40
N ILE A 69 0.77 13.45 -14.20
CA ILE A 69 1.43 13.32 -12.90
C ILE A 69 1.18 14.57 -12.09
N TYR A 70 0.57 14.41 -10.92
CA TYR A 70 0.25 15.49 -10.00
C TYR A 70 1.12 15.42 -8.76
N GLU A 71 1.45 16.57 -8.21
CA GLU A 71 2.02 16.69 -6.87
C GLU A 71 0.91 17.16 -5.94
N PHE A 72 0.71 16.43 -4.84
CA PHE A 72 -0.27 16.78 -3.83
C PHE A 72 0.41 17.24 -2.55
N GLU A 73 -0.10 18.33 -1.99
CA GLU A 73 0.20 18.70 -0.61
C GLU A 73 -0.90 18.09 0.27
N VAL A 74 -0.51 17.20 1.18
CA VAL A 74 -1.45 16.45 2.01
C VAL A 74 -1.24 16.75 3.48
N GLU A 75 -2.33 16.67 4.26
CA GLU A 75 -2.32 16.87 5.70
C GLU A 75 -3.29 15.87 6.34
N ASP A 76 -2.80 15.13 7.32
CA ASP A 76 -3.60 14.14 8.07
C ASP A 76 -4.27 13.08 7.19
N MET A 77 -3.59 12.63 6.12
CA MET A 77 -4.11 11.57 5.28
C MET A 77 -4.12 10.25 6.03
N PRO A 78 -5.30 9.60 6.20
CA PRO A 78 -5.36 8.30 6.87
C PRO A 78 -4.81 7.19 5.98
N VAL A 79 -3.78 6.53 6.44
CA VAL A 79 -3.17 5.38 5.74
C VAL A 79 -2.85 4.28 6.74
N THR A 80 -2.78 3.04 6.25
CA THR A 80 -2.40 1.87 7.03
C THR A 80 -1.13 1.28 6.45
N VAL A 81 -0.17 0.91 7.30
CA VAL A 81 1.03 0.20 6.85
C VAL A 81 0.62 -1.21 6.40
N ALA A 82 0.66 -1.45 5.11
CA ALA A 82 0.29 -2.74 4.52
C ALA A 82 1.50 -3.66 4.37
N VAL A 83 2.65 -3.11 3.94
CA VAL A 83 3.92 -3.84 3.85
C VAL A 83 4.99 -2.98 4.51
N ASP A 84 5.67 -3.52 5.51
CA ASP A 84 6.73 -2.81 6.20
C ASP A 84 8.12 -3.08 5.57
N SER A 85 9.14 -2.44 6.09
CA SER A 85 10.51 -2.54 5.58
C SER A 85 11.16 -3.91 5.82
N GLN A 86 10.52 -4.80 6.56
CA GLN A 86 10.97 -6.16 6.81
C GLN A 86 10.23 -7.20 5.97
N GLY A 87 9.32 -6.75 5.11
CA GLY A 87 8.53 -7.62 4.26
C GLY A 87 7.30 -8.22 4.93
N ASN A 88 6.92 -7.72 6.10
CA ASN A 88 5.66 -8.13 6.74
C ASN A 88 4.49 -7.53 5.96
N ASN A 89 3.57 -8.39 5.54
CA ASN A 89 2.42 -8.03 4.71
C ASN A 89 1.13 -8.37 5.43
N VAL A 90 0.31 -7.37 5.77
CA VAL A 90 -0.94 -7.58 6.50
C VAL A 90 -1.94 -8.42 5.73
N HIS A 91 -1.90 -8.40 4.40
CA HIS A 91 -2.79 -9.23 3.56
C HIS A 91 -2.48 -10.73 3.65
N SER A 92 -1.25 -11.08 4.04
CA SER A 92 -0.85 -12.47 4.29
C SER A 92 -0.97 -12.84 5.76
N GLN A 93 -0.52 -11.96 6.66
CA GLN A 93 -0.49 -12.20 8.10
C GLN A 93 -1.88 -12.23 8.71
N GLY A 94 -2.76 -11.31 8.33
CA GLY A 94 -4.13 -11.28 8.84
C GLY A 94 -4.89 -12.57 8.56
N PRO A 95 -5.00 -12.99 7.28
CA PRO A 95 -5.65 -14.25 6.94
C PRO A 95 -5.02 -15.47 7.61
N ALA A 96 -3.69 -15.53 7.73
CA ALA A 96 -3.00 -16.65 8.40
C ALA A 96 -3.37 -16.74 9.88
N ILE A 97 -3.40 -15.61 10.59
CA ILE A 97 -3.79 -15.55 12.01
C ILE A 97 -5.24 -16.03 12.18
N TRP A 98 -6.15 -15.54 11.36
CA TRP A 98 -7.57 -15.90 11.44
C TRP A 98 -7.83 -17.34 11.05
N LYS A 99 -7.11 -17.87 10.04
CA LYS A 99 -7.19 -19.30 9.70
C LYS A 99 -6.80 -20.18 10.87
N ALA A 100 -5.73 -19.84 11.57
CA ALA A 100 -5.31 -20.57 12.76
C ALA A 100 -6.36 -20.52 13.86
N LYS A 101 -6.98 -19.37 14.10
CA LYS A 101 -8.05 -19.21 15.10
C LYS A 101 -9.31 -20.01 14.73
N ILE A 102 -9.67 -20.02 13.46
CA ILE A 102 -10.83 -20.78 12.97
C ILE A 102 -10.57 -22.28 13.13
N ALA A 103 -9.39 -22.77 12.76
CA ALA A 103 -9.01 -24.17 12.93
C ALA A 103 -9.05 -24.60 14.39
N ASP A 104 -8.57 -23.76 15.30
CA ASP A 104 -8.62 -24.03 16.73
C ASP A 104 -10.05 -24.08 17.26
N LEU A 105 -10.91 -23.19 16.80
CA LEU A 105 -12.33 -23.19 17.15
C LEU A 105 -13.05 -24.44 16.66
N ASP A 106 -12.84 -24.83 15.42
CA ASP A 106 -13.40 -26.05 14.84
C ASP A 106 -12.98 -27.29 15.63
N LYS A 107 -11.72 -27.35 16.02
CA LYS A 107 -11.19 -28.44 16.87
C LYS A 107 -11.91 -28.49 18.23
N LYS A 108 -12.12 -27.33 18.86
CA LYS A 108 -12.85 -27.25 20.14
C LYS A 108 -14.32 -27.66 19.99
N LEU A 109 -14.97 -27.30 18.90
CA LEU A 109 -16.36 -27.64 18.65
C LEU A 109 -16.57 -29.13 18.33
N SER A 110 -15.54 -29.83 17.83
CA SER A 110 -15.61 -31.27 17.54
C SER A 110 -15.29 -32.15 18.75
N GLU A 111 -14.82 -31.58 19.84
CA GLU A 111 -14.62 -32.26 21.12
C GLU A 111 -15.93 -32.30 21.91
#